data_51ad7aaf99bb53cecf2bca66daa5d581
#
_entry.id   51ad7aaf99bb53cecf2bca66daa5d581
#
_cell.length_a   1.000
_cell.length_b   1.000
_cell.length_c   1.000
_cell.angle_alpha   90.00
_cell.angle_beta   90.00
_cell.angle_gamma   90.00
#
_symmetry.space_group_name_H-M   'P 1'
#
loop_
_entity.id
_entity.type
_entity.pdbx_description
1 polymer ?
#
loop_
_entity_poly.entity_id
_entity_poly.type
_entity_poly.pdbx_seq_one_letter_code
_entity_poly.pdbx_strand_id
1 'polypeptide(L)'
;MIIVTGAAGFIGSHVCIKLLDAGHEIIGIDNINSYYNPELKLNRLNWIKKNDQQNKFHFIKANLERNSEIDQIFQENKISAVINLAAQAGVRHSLIKPKDFINSNVLGFYNLIESVKKYNIENFIYASSSSVYGDSEDICKVENKTESPLSLYAATKKTNELISHSYSEMHGIRSIGLRLFSVYGPFGRPDMAYFKFTKAILNGEPIRIYNSGKMYRDFTYVDDVVNAIVSAFNASRKGDKIFKNKKSIIYNIGN
;
A
#
# COMPACT_ATOMS: atom_id res chain seq x y z
N MET A 1 5.81 -17.43 6.72
CA MET A 1 5.61 -16.70 5.45
C MET A 1 5.12 -15.27 5.74
N ILE A 2 5.38 -14.32 4.84
CA ILE A 2 4.87 -12.94 4.91
C ILE A 2 3.84 -12.77 3.80
N ILE A 3 2.65 -12.26 4.10
CA ILE A 3 1.71 -11.84 3.06
C ILE A 3 2.07 -10.42 2.61
N VAL A 4 2.20 -10.22 1.28
CA VAL A 4 2.28 -8.89 0.64
C VAL A 4 1.09 -8.77 -0.30
N THR A 5 0.12 -7.93 0.06
CA THR A 5 -1.02 -7.65 -0.84
C THR A 5 -0.67 -6.51 -1.80
N GLY A 6 -1.26 -6.51 -3.00
CA GLY A 6 -0.86 -5.59 -4.06
C GLY A 6 0.52 -5.95 -4.65
N ALA A 7 0.90 -7.23 -4.60
CA ALA A 7 2.21 -7.72 -5.03
C ALA A 7 2.53 -7.45 -6.50
N ALA A 8 1.52 -7.44 -7.38
CA ALA A 8 1.67 -7.05 -8.79
C ALA A 8 1.59 -5.52 -9.01
N GLY A 9 1.44 -4.75 -7.93
CA GLY A 9 1.47 -3.29 -7.94
C GLY A 9 2.89 -2.73 -8.04
N PHE A 10 3.00 -1.41 -8.22
CA PHE A 10 4.28 -0.71 -8.32
C PHE A 10 5.16 -0.92 -7.06
N ILE A 11 4.69 -0.48 -5.91
CA ILE A 11 5.45 -0.58 -4.66
C ILE A 11 5.53 -2.04 -4.20
N GLY A 12 4.42 -2.80 -4.32
CA GLY A 12 4.35 -4.19 -3.87
C GLY A 12 5.38 -5.10 -4.52
N SER A 13 5.63 -4.94 -5.83
CA SER A 13 6.63 -5.75 -6.54
C SER A 13 8.06 -5.50 -6.04
N HIS A 14 8.42 -4.25 -5.77
CA HIS A 14 9.73 -3.89 -5.21
C HIS A 14 9.89 -4.39 -3.77
N VAL A 15 8.81 -4.29 -2.95
CA VAL A 15 8.81 -4.83 -1.57
C VAL A 15 9.01 -6.35 -1.59
N CYS A 16 8.32 -7.06 -2.49
CA CYS A 16 8.52 -8.52 -2.62
C CYS A 16 9.99 -8.85 -2.92
N ILE A 17 10.62 -8.21 -3.89
CA ILE A 17 12.04 -8.46 -4.21
C ILE A 17 12.92 -8.17 -3.00
N LYS A 18 12.76 -7.03 -2.35
CA LYS A 18 13.57 -6.66 -1.19
C LYS A 18 13.45 -7.66 -0.03
N LEU A 19 12.26 -8.21 0.19
CA LEU A 19 12.04 -9.23 1.21
C LEU A 19 12.62 -10.60 0.81
N LEU A 20 12.54 -10.96 -0.48
CA LEU A 20 13.18 -12.17 -1.02
C LEU A 20 14.71 -12.10 -0.87
N ASP A 21 15.33 -10.96 -1.20
CA ASP A 21 16.77 -10.71 -1.01
C ASP A 21 17.17 -10.84 0.46
N ALA A 22 16.28 -10.49 1.39
CA ALA A 22 16.46 -10.70 2.83
C ALA A 22 16.17 -12.16 3.29
N GLY A 23 15.87 -13.07 2.37
CA GLY A 23 15.68 -14.50 2.63
C GLY A 23 14.27 -14.88 3.12
N HIS A 24 13.30 -13.95 3.09
CA HIS A 24 11.93 -14.25 3.51
C HIS A 24 11.14 -15.04 2.47
N GLU A 25 10.22 -15.86 2.93
CA GLU A 25 9.22 -16.55 2.12
C GLU A 25 7.94 -15.72 2.06
N ILE A 26 7.38 -15.50 0.86
CA ILE A 26 6.34 -14.52 0.58
C ILE A 26 5.15 -15.16 -0.13
N ILE A 27 3.95 -14.84 0.34
CA ILE A 27 2.71 -14.98 -0.43
C ILE A 27 2.35 -13.61 -0.97
N GLY A 28 2.46 -13.44 -2.30
CA GLY A 28 2.03 -12.24 -3.00
C GLY A 28 0.57 -12.35 -3.42
N ILE A 29 -0.28 -11.43 -2.99
CA ILE A 29 -1.70 -11.40 -3.35
C ILE A 29 -1.98 -10.18 -4.23
N ASP A 30 -2.66 -10.38 -5.38
CA ASP A 30 -3.18 -9.30 -6.24
C ASP A 30 -4.37 -9.84 -7.05
N ASN A 31 -5.35 -8.99 -7.36
CA ASN A 31 -6.49 -9.37 -8.18
C ASN A 31 -6.27 -9.15 -9.67
N ILE A 32 -5.15 -8.54 -10.06
CA ILE A 32 -4.78 -8.22 -11.46
C ILE A 32 -5.90 -7.45 -12.17
N ASN A 33 -6.50 -6.46 -11.49
CA ASN A 33 -7.57 -5.67 -12.07
C ASN A 33 -7.10 -4.84 -13.28
N SER A 34 -8.07 -4.41 -14.09
CA SER A 34 -7.87 -3.65 -15.33
C SER A 34 -7.87 -2.13 -15.14
N TYR A 35 -7.52 -1.62 -13.95
CA TYR A 35 -7.43 -0.18 -13.69
C TYR A 35 -6.45 0.52 -14.68
N TYR A 36 -5.36 -0.15 -14.98
CA TYR A 36 -4.48 0.13 -16.13
C TYR A 36 -4.14 -1.19 -16.81
N ASN A 37 -3.39 -1.17 -17.93
CA ASN A 37 -3.06 -2.38 -18.68
C ASN A 37 -2.51 -3.48 -17.75
N PRO A 38 -3.22 -4.63 -17.62
CA PRO A 38 -2.79 -5.74 -16.75
C PRO A 38 -1.43 -6.33 -17.11
N GLU A 39 -0.99 -6.18 -18.36
CA GLU A 39 0.33 -6.66 -18.80
C GLU A 39 1.47 -6.08 -17.96
N LEU A 40 1.37 -4.81 -17.54
CA LEU A 40 2.36 -4.22 -16.64
C LEU A 40 2.41 -4.94 -15.29
N LYS A 41 1.26 -5.42 -14.79
CA LYS A 41 1.20 -6.21 -13.55
C LYS A 41 1.84 -7.59 -13.74
N LEU A 42 1.57 -8.24 -14.87
CA LEU A 42 2.19 -9.52 -15.22
C LEU A 42 3.71 -9.38 -15.39
N ASN A 43 4.18 -8.30 -16.00
CA ASN A 43 5.60 -8.02 -16.14
C ASN A 43 6.29 -7.83 -14.78
N ARG A 44 5.64 -7.17 -13.80
CA ARG A 44 6.15 -7.06 -12.43
C ARG A 44 6.21 -8.42 -11.73
N LEU A 45 5.19 -9.28 -11.90
CA LEU A 45 5.24 -10.66 -11.36
C LEU A 45 6.37 -11.48 -11.99
N ASN A 46 6.57 -11.36 -13.29
CA ASN A 46 7.69 -12.01 -13.98
C ASN A 46 9.04 -11.48 -13.47
N TRP A 47 9.13 -10.18 -13.19
CA TRP A 47 10.32 -9.57 -12.61
C TRP A 47 10.61 -10.10 -11.20
N ILE A 48 9.59 -10.25 -10.34
CA ILE A 48 9.75 -10.88 -9.03
C ILE A 48 10.27 -12.31 -9.19
N LYS A 49 9.62 -13.12 -10.04
CA LYS A 49 10.00 -14.53 -10.27
C LYS A 49 11.43 -14.67 -10.79
N LYS A 50 11.91 -13.77 -11.67
CA LYS A 50 13.28 -13.79 -12.16
C LYS A 50 14.32 -13.49 -11.09
N ASN A 51 13.95 -12.75 -10.05
CA ASN A 51 14.81 -12.43 -8.91
C ASN A 51 14.68 -13.41 -7.75
N ASP A 52 13.69 -14.31 -7.78
CA ASP A 52 13.47 -15.35 -6.78
C ASP A 52 14.32 -16.60 -7.05
N GLN A 53 15.59 -16.56 -6.68
CA GLN A 53 16.51 -17.68 -6.87
C GLN A 53 16.23 -18.89 -5.95
N GLN A 54 15.43 -18.71 -4.90
CA GLN A 54 15.18 -19.72 -3.88
C GLN A 54 13.76 -20.31 -3.92
N ASN A 55 12.97 -19.98 -4.93
CA ASN A 55 11.56 -20.37 -5.06
C ASN A 55 10.70 -20.06 -3.81
N LYS A 56 10.91 -18.90 -3.21
CA LYS A 56 10.23 -18.42 -2.00
C LYS A 56 9.06 -17.49 -2.27
N PHE A 57 8.75 -17.20 -3.53
CA PHE A 57 7.63 -16.34 -3.93
C PHE A 57 6.46 -17.15 -4.44
N HIS A 58 5.36 -17.14 -3.71
CA HIS A 58 4.11 -17.80 -4.06
C HIS A 58 3.07 -16.76 -4.42
N PHE A 59 2.68 -16.69 -5.69
CA PHE A 59 1.65 -15.76 -6.13
C PHE A 59 0.27 -16.39 -6.08
N ILE A 60 -0.67 -15.71 -5.41
CA ILE A 60 -2.08 -16.09 -5.37
C ILE A 60 -2.91 -14.95 -5.96
N LYS A 61 -3.66 -15.24 -7.03
CA LYS A 61 -4.63 -14.31 -7.59
C LYS A 61 -5.90 -14.37 -6.75
N ALA A 62 -6.10 -13.35 -5.89
CA ALA A 62 -7.29 -13.25 -5.03
C ALA A 62 -7.74 -11.80 -4.88
N ASN A 63 -9.02 -11.63 -4.53
CA ASN A 63 -9.61 -10.32 -4.29
C ASN A 63 -9.91 -10.13 -2.79
N LEU A 64 -9.32 -9.10 -2.16
CA LEU A 64 -9.53 -8.79 -0.75
C LEU A 64 -11.01 -8.56 -0.38
N GLU A 65 -11.84 -8.18 -1.35
CA GLU A 65 -13.28 -7.99 -1.16
C GLU A 65 -14.00 -9.31 -0.84
N ARG A 66 -13.39 -10.45 -1.16
CA ARG A 66 -13.95 -11.79 -0.97
C ARG A 66 -13.33 -12.44 0.27
N ASN A 67 -14.03 -12.30 1.39
CA ASN A 67 -13.53 -12.80 2.68
C ASN A 67 -13.14 -14.28 2.65
N SER A 68 -13.90 -15.14 1.96
CA SER A 68 -13.62 -16.57 1.88
C SER A 68 -12.28 -16.89 1.18
N GLU A 69 -11.92 -16.13 0.12
CA GLU A 69 -10.63 -16.31 -0.55
C GLU A 69 -9.45 -15.95 0.39
N ILE A 70 -9.62 -14.89 1.17
CA ILE A 70 -8.59 -14.45 2.11
C ILE A 70 -8.48 -15.40 3.29
N ASP A 71 -9.60 -15.80 3.88
CA ASP A 71 -9.63 -16.72 5.00
C ASP A 71 -8.96 -18.07 4.65
N GLN A 72 -9.23 -18.61 3.47
CA GLN A 72 -8.58 -19.82 2.96
C GLN A 72 -7.07 -19.68 2.90
N ILE A 73 -6.54 -18.54 2.39
CA ILE A 73 -5.09 -18.31 2.32
C ILE A 73 -4.45 -18.37 3.72
N PHE A 74 -5.08 -17.75 4.71
CA PHE A 74 -4.56 -17.79 6.09
C PHE A 74 -4.69 -19.17 6.73
N GLN A 75 -5.74 -19.91 6.43
CA GLN A 75 -5.96 -21.27 6.95
C GLN A 75 -4.93 -22.27 6.43
N GLU A 76 -4.57 -22.16 5.15
CA GLU A 76 -3.65 -23.10 4.48
C GLU A 76 -2.17 -22.77 4.73
N ASN A 77 -1.84 -21.59 5.28
CA ASN A 77 -0.48 -21.12 5.36
C ASN A 77 -0.11 -20.59 6.76
N LYS A 78 1.11 -20.85 7.19
CA LYS A 78 1.65 -20.30 8.44
C LYS A 78 2.16 -18.87 8.25
N ILE A 79 1.29 -17.91 8.45
CA ILE A 79 1.58 -16.47 8.27
C ILE A 79 2.21 -15.90 9.54
N SER A 80 3.26 -15.10 9.40
CA SER A 80 3.94 -14.40 10.51
C SER A 80 3.75 -12.88 10.49
N ALA A 81 3.40 -12.31 9.34
CA ALA A 81 3.15 -10.88 9.19
C ALA A 81 2.37 -10.59 7.90
N VAL A 82 1.72 -9.42 7.88
CA VAL A 82 1.01 -8.91 6.69
C VAL A 82 1.48 -7.50 6.36
N ILE A 83 1.83 -7.30 5.09
CA ILE A 83 2.14 -5.98 4.51
C ILE A 83 1.06 -5.67 3.47
N ASN A 84 0.12 -4.82 3.83
CA ASN A 84 -1.03 -4.46 2.99
C ASN A 84 -0.73 -3.23 2.12
N LEU A 85 -0.41 -3.47 0.85
CA LEU A 85 -0.18 -2.43 -0.17
C LEU A 85 -1.29 -2.42 -1.23
N ALA A 86 -2.20 -3.39 -1.20
CA ALA A 86 -3.34 -3.43 -2.11
C ALA A 86 -4.30 -2.29 -1.80
N ALA A 87 -4.65 -1.55 -2.84
CA ALA A 87 -5.69 -0.53 -2.80
C ALA A 87 -6.11 -0.14 -4.21
N GLN A 88 -7.35 0.30 -4.36
CA GLN A 88 -7.70 1.14 -5.49
C GLN A 88 -7.11 2.53 -5.24
N ALA A 89 -6.27 3.01 -6.14
CA ALA A 89 -5.55 4.27 -5.98
C ALA A 89 -5.96 5.29 -7.07
N GLY A 90 -5.68 6.58 -6.81
CA GLY A 90 -5.99 7.66 -7.74
C GLY A 90 -7.12 8.55 -7.27
N VAL A 91 -6.77 9.74 -6.73
CA VAL A 91 -7.73 10.72 -6.20
C VAL A 91 -8.84 11.04 -7.20
N ARG A 92 -8.48 11.30 -8.48
CA ARG A 92 -9.48 11.63 -9.51
C ARG A 92 -10.34 10.44 -9.90
N HIS A 93 -9.78 9.24 -9.91
CA HIS A 93 -10.52 8.03 -10.24
C HIS A 93 -11.58 7.72 -9.20
N SER A 94 -11.37 8.13 -7.94
CA SER A 94 -12.37 7.97 -6.88
C SER A 94 -13.66 8.76 -7.11
N LEU A 95 -13.62 9.80 -7.95
CA LEU A 95 -14.80 10.55 -8.39
C LEU A 95 -15.59 9.81 -9.48
N ILE A 96 -14.90 8.99 -10.28
CA ILE A 96 -15.51 8.29 -11.43
C ILE A 96 -16.07 6.94 -11.02
N LYS A 97 -15.34 6.22 -10.17
CA LYS A 97 -15.70 4.86 -9.70
C LYS A 97 -15.63 4.76 -8.17
N PRO A 98 -16.48 5.49 -7.44
CA PRO A 98 -16.41 5.55 -5.97
C PRO A 98 -16.58 4.19 -5.29
N LYS A 99 -17.44 3.32 -5.85
CA LYS A 99 -17.71 1.98 -5.30
C LYS A 99 -16.45 1.11 -5.26
N ASP A 100 -15.58 1.20 -6.27
CA ASP A 100 -14.34 0.43 -6.31
C ASP A 100 -13.42 0.78 -5.13
N PHE A 101 -13.45 2.06 -4.71
CA PHE A 101 -12.66 2.53 -3.55
C PHE A 101 -13.22 2.04 -2.22
N ILE A 102 -14.54 2.04 -2.05
CA ILE A 102 -15.17 1.48 -0.84
C ILE A 102 -14.90 -0.02 -0.77
N ASN A 103 -15.12 -0.74 -1.85
CA ASN A 103 -14.94 -2.18 -1.88
C ASN A 103 -13.48 -2.58 -1.62
N SER A 104 -12.54 -2.05 -2.39
CA SER A 104 -11.13 -2.44 -2.26
C SER A 104 -10.48 -1.89 -0.99
N ASN A 105 -10.71 -0.59 -0.67
CA ASN A 105 -9.94 0.07 0.37
C ASN A 105 -10.58 -0.06 1.76
N VAL A 106 -11.91 -0.19 1.85
CA VAL A 106 -12.59 -0.31 3.14
C VAL A 106 -12.96 -1.76 3.40
N LEU A 107 -13.79 -2.37 2.54
CA LEU A 107 -14.21 -3.75 2.74
C LEU A 107 -13.03 -4.72 2.65
N GLY A 108 -12.17 -4.58 1.62
CA GLY A 108 -10.99 -5.42 1.46
C GLY A 108 -9.99 -5.27 2.61
N PHE A 109 -9.79 -4.06 3.11
CA PHE A 109 -8.97 -3.82 4.30
C PHE A 109 -9.58 -4.46 5.55
N TYR A 110 -10.88 -4.32 5.74
CA TYR A 110 -11.61 -4.93 6.85
C TYR A 110 -11.48 -6.46 6.83
N ASN A 111 -11.74 -7.10 5.69
CA ASN A 111 -11.60 -8.55 5.56
C ASN A 111 -10.19 -9.03 5.92
N LEU A 112 -9.17 -8.28 5.47
CA LEU A 112 -7.79 -8.62 5.74
C LEU A 112 -7.43 -8.50 7.23
N ILE A 113 -7.84 -7.40 7.90
CA ILE A 113 -7.53 -7.22 9.32
C ILE A 113 -8.34 -8.17 10.22
N GLU A 114 -9.54 -8.58 9.80
CA GLU A 114 -10.29 -9.66 10.45
C GLU A 114 -9.54 -10.99 10.40
N SER A 115 -8.93 -11.32 9.23
CA SER A 115 -8.07 -12.51 9.13
C SER A 115 -6.81 -12.37 9.98
N VAL A 116 -6.17 -11.20 10.00
CA VAL A 116 -5.04 -10.90 10.90
C VAL A 116 -5.40 -11.18 12.36
N LYS A 117 -6.57 -10.71 12.80
CA LYS A 117 -7.11 -10.97 14.15
C LYS A 117 -7.40 -12.47 14.38
N LYS A 118 -8.16 -13.09 13.48
CA LYS A 118 -8.62 -14.49 13.60
C LYS A 118 -7.45 -15.48 13.73
N TYR A 119 -6.37 -15.24 12.99
CA TYR A 119 -5.18 -16.10 12.96
C TYR A 119 -4.04 -15.61 13.87
N ASN A 120 -4.31 -14.65 14.77
CA ASN A 120 -3.37 -14.13 15.75
C ASN A 120 -2.06 -13.61 15.13
N ILE A 121 -2.14 -12.89 14.01
CA ILE A 121 -0.98 -12.26 13.39
C ILE A 121 -0.68 -10.95 14.10
N GLU A 122 0.46 -10.87 14.77
CA GLU A 122 0.82 -9.71 15.59
C GLU A 122 1.26 -8.49 14.77
N ASN A 123 1.85 -8.69 13.58
CA ASN A 123 2.52 -7.64 12.83
C ASN A 123 1.73 -7.29 11.55
N PHE A 124 1.16 -6.10 11.52
CA PHE A 124 0.36 -5.60 10.42
C PHE A 124 0.88 -4.24 9.95
N ILE A 125 1.47 -4.19 8.76
CA ILE A 125 1.95 -2.96 8.13
C ILE A 125 1.00 -2.62 6.98
N TYR A 126 0.62 -1.35 6.81
CA TYR A 126 -0.27 -0.97 5.73
C TYR A 126 0.05 0.41 5.14
N ALA A 127 -0.22 0.56 3.85
CA ALA A 127 -0.10 1.84 3.18
C ALA A 127 -1.32 2.72 3.47
N SER A 128 -1.08 3.85 4.15
CA SER A 128 -1.93 5.04 4.14
C SER A 128 -1.48 5.98 3.01
N SER A 129 -1.78 7.26 3.10
CA SER A 129 -1.44 8.24 2.07
C SER A 129 -1.31 9.64 2.66
N SER A 130 -0.41 10.45 2.11
CA SER A 130 -0.35 11.90 2.40
C SER A 130 -1.65 12.64 2.05
N SER A 131 -2.50 12.08 1.20
CA SER A 131 -3.82 12.65 0.86
C SER A 131 -4.75 12.81 2.08
N VAL A 132 -4.48 12.13 3.20
CA VAL A 132 -5.26 12.28 4.44
C VAL A 132 -5.14 13.67 5.08
N TYR A 133 -4.08 14.42 4.74
CA TYR A 133 -3.88 15.78 5.23
C TYR A 133 -4.80 16.83 4.59
N GLY A 134 -5.47 16.47 3.48
CA GLY A 134 -6.34 17.41 2.78
C GLY A 134 -5.56 18.54 2.09
N ASP A 135 -6.01 19.77 2.30
CA ASP A 135 -5.45 21.00 1.74
C ASP A 135 -4.70 21.80 2.81
N SER A 136 -3.78 21.14 3.51
CA SER A 136 -2.94 21.81 4.50
C SER A 136 -1.82 22.57 3.80
N GLU A 137 -1.67 23.85 4.13
CA GLU A 137 -0.54 24.68 3.70
C GLU A 137 0.72 24.42 4.55
N ASP A 138 0.55 23.77 5.70
CA ASP A 138 1.65 23.43 6.60
C ASP A 138 2.47 22.22 6.11
N ILE A 139 3.72 22.15 6.58
CA ILE A 139 4.52 20.95 6.43
C ILE A 139 3.79 19.77 7.10
N CYS A 140 3.52 18.73 6.31
CA CYS A 140 2.79 17.55 6.78
C CYS A 140 3.55 16.84 7.92
N LYS A 141 3.09 17.02 9.15
CA LYS A 141 3.55 16.27 10.34
C LYS A 141 2.53 15.21 10.69
N VAL A 142 2.97 14.12 11.30
CA VAL A 142 2.07 13.01 11.69
C VAL A 142 0.97 13.50 12.64
N GLU A 143 1.28 14.47 13.49
CA GLU A 143 0.41 15.07 14.48
C GLU A 143 -0.62 16.05 13.88
N ASN A 144 -0.44 16.47 12.62
CA ASN A 144 -1.38 17.39 11.98
C ASN A 144 -2.75 16.74 11.85
N LYS A 145 -3.78 17.57 11.95
CA LYS A 145 -5.18 17.14 11.79
C LYS A 145 -5.40 16.51 10.41
N THR A 146 -6.14 15.42 10.39
CA THR A 146 -6.49 14.66 9.19
C THR A 146 -8.00 14.41 9.11
N GLU A 147 -8.80 15.33 9.64
CA GLU A 147 -10.24 15.20 9.80
C GLU A 147 -11.02 15.65 8.55
N SER A 148 -10.34 16.33 7.61
CA SER A 148 -10.97 16.92 6.43
C SER A 148 -10.35 16.42 5.11
N PRO A 149 -10.44 15.12 4.80
CA PRO A 149 -9.93 14.58 3.55
C PRO A 149 -10.74 15.13 2.36
N LEU A 150 -10.04 15.61 1.31
CA LEU A 150 -10.67 16.25 0.13
C LEU A 150 -11.15 15.26 -0.96
N SER A 151 -10.98 13.98 -0.77
CA SER A 151 -11.39 12.98 -1.76
C SER A 151 -11.85 11.69 -1.09
N LEU A 152 -12.69 10.92 -1.78
CA LEU A 152 -13.10 9.62 -1.30
C LEU A 152 -11.89 8.68 -1.10
N TYR A 153 -10.89 8.75 -1.99
CA TYR A 153 -9.64 8.01 -1.79
C TYR A 153 -8.97 8.36 -0.45
N ALA A 154 -8.82 9.64 -0.16
CA ALA A 154 -8.24 10.10 1.10
C ALA A 154 -9.08 9.66 2.31
N ALA A 155 -10.41 9.77 2.21
CA ALA A 155 -11.34 9.30 3.23
C ALA A 155 -11.17 7.79 3.49
N THR A 156 -11.08 6.94 2.43
CA THR A 156 -10.85 5.50 2.62
C THR A 156 -9.50 5.20 3.28
N LYS A 157 -8.45 5.97 2.97
CA LYS A 157 -7.15 5.80 3.64
C LYS A 157 -7.19 6.22 5.10
N LYS A 158 -7.89 7.32 5.43
CA LYS A 158 -8.14 7.71 6.81
C LYS A 158 -8.96 6.66 7.57
N THR A 159 -9.96 6.08 6.93
CA THR A 159 -10.74 4.96 7.48
C THR A 159 -9.85 3.76 7.83
N ASN A 160 -8.86 3.43 6.98
CA ASN A 160 -7.90 2.36 7.30
C ASN A 160 -7.08 2.68 8.57
N GLU A 161 -6.65 3.93 8.76
CA GLU A 161 -5.95 4.35 9.99
C GLU A 161 -6.83 4.16 11.23
N LEU A 162 -8.12 4.55 11.16
CA LEU A 162 -9.06 4.44 12.27
C LEU A 162 -9.41 2.98 12.58
N ILE A 163 -9.70 2.16 11.56
CA ILE A 163 -9.94 0.71 11.73
C ILE A 163 -8.71 0.06 12.36
N SER A 164 -7.52 0.32 11.81
CA SER A 164 -6.29 -0.27 12.31
C SER A 164 -6.01 0.12 13.77
N HIS A 165 -6.21 1.39 14.14
CA HIS A 165 -6.08 1.85 15.52
C HIS A 165 -7.05 1.11 16.45
N SER A 166 -8.33 1.04 16.09
CA SER A 166 -9.36 0.35 16.89
C SER A 166 -9.00 -1.14 17.09
N TYR A 167 -8.61 -1.84 16.01
CA TYR A 167 -8.22 -3.25 16.11
C TYR A 167 -6.95 -3.45 16.93
N SER A 168 -6.00 -2.53 16.86
CA SER A 168 -4.80 -2.57 17.68
C SER A 168 -5.13 -2.46 19.17
N GLU A 169 -5.99 -1.52 19.55
CA GLU A 169 -6.40 -1.33 20.95
C GLU A 169 -7.22 -2.51 21.48
N MET A 170 -8.21 -2.99 20.71
CA MET A 170 -9.10 -4.06 21.16
C MET A 170 -8.48 -5.45 21.12
N HIS A 171 -7.60 -5.73 20.15
CA HIS A 171 -7.11 -7.09 19.88
C HIS A 171 -5.60 -7.25 19.98
N GLY A 172 -4.86 -6.20 20.33
CA GLY A 172 -3.42 -6.27 20.54
C GLY A 172 -2.57 -6.38 19.26
N ILE A 173 -3.15 -6.15 18.07
CA ILE A 173 -2.43 -6.17 16.80
C ILE A 173 -1.44 -5.01 16.77
N ARG A 174 -0.17 -5.28 16.57
CA ARG A 174 0.86 -4.24 16.35
C ARG A 174 0.77 -3.74 14.93
N SER A 175 0.23 -2.53 14.74
CA SER A 175 0.01 -1.96 13.41
C SER A 175 0.90 -0.76 13.14
N ILE A 176 1.43 -0.68 11.90
CA ILE A 176 2.18 0.46 11.41
C ILE A 176 1.55 0.96 10.11
N GLY A 177 0.97 2.15 10.18
CA GLY A 177 0.45 2.85 9.00
C GLY A 177 1.52 3.76 8.39
N LEU A 178 1.68 3.70 7.08
CA LEU A 178 2.68 4.46 6.34
C LEU A 178 1.98 5.43 5.39
N ARG A 179 2.00 6.73 5.69
CA ARG A 179 1.48 7.78 4.81
C ARG A 179 2.48 8.04 3.70
N LEU A 180 2.28 7.36 2.58
CA LEU A 180 3.13 7.49 1.41
C LEU A 180 2.83 8.79 0.67
N PHE A 181 3.88 9.51 0.24
CA PHE A 181 3.79 10.67 -0.63
C PHE A 181 3.81 10.26 -2.12
N SER A 182 4.27 11.12 -3.03
CA SER A 182 4.24 10.82 -4.46
C SER A 182 5.42 9.92 -4.85
N VAL A 183 5.19 8.63 -4.85
CA VAL A 183 6.24 7.65 -5.16
C VAL A 183 6.49 7.58 -6.66
N TYR A 184 7.76 7.59 -7.08
CA TYR A 184 8.19 7.43 -8.45
C TYR A 184 9.35 6.44 -8.59
N GLY A 185 9.60 5.95 -9.80
CA GLY A 185 10.69 5.02 -10.08
C GLY A 185 10.35 3.99 -11.16
N PRO A 186 11.25 3.01 -11.41
CA PRO A 186 11.05 1.94 -12.38
C PRO A 186 9.75 1.17 -12.12
N PHE A 187 9.11 0.70 -13.16
CA PHE A 187 7.80 0.05 -13.09
C PHE A 187 6.70 0.91 -12.45
N GLY A 188 6.85 2.25 -12.43
CA GLY A 188 5.90 3.19 -11.89
C GLY A 188 4.50 3.06 -12.52
N ARG A 189 3.51 3.69 -11.88
CA ARG A 189 2.13 3.65 -12.35
C ARG A 189 1.91 4.58 -13.54
N PRO A 190 1.30 4.10 -14.65
CA PRO A 190 1.11 4.90 -15.86
C PRO A 190 0.07 6.02 -15.71
N ASP A 191 -0.75 6.00 -14.66
CA ASP A 191 -1.75 7.02 -14.35
C ASP A 191 -1.19 8.25 -13.62
N MET A 192 0.07 8.22 -13.18
CA MET A 192 0.74 9.35 -12.52
C MET A 192 1.10 10.46 -13.49
N ALA A 193 1.12 11.71 -12.99
CA ALA A 193 1.32 12.90 -13.81
C ALA A 193 2.66 12.87 -14.59
N TYR A 194 3.75 12.53 -13.91
CA TYR A 194 5.07 12.45 -14.53
C TYR A 194 5.09 11.47 -15.72
N PHE A 195 4.44 10.30 -15.58
CA PHE A 195 4.37 9.30 -16.64
C PHE A 195 3.52 9.81 -17.83
N LYS A 196 2.34 10.37 -17.54
CA LYS A 196 1.44 10.92 -18.56
C LYS A 196 2.08 12.08 -19.31
N PHE A 197 2.75 12.99 -18.60
CA PHE A 197 3.39 14.14 -19.21
C PHE A 197 4.57 13.72 -20.08
N THR A 198 5.44 12.84 -19.59
CA THR A 198 6.54 12.30 -20.38
C THR A 198 6.04 11.65 -21.67
N LYS A 199 5.01 10.79 -21.58
CA LYS A 199 4.43 10.13 -22.75
C LYS A 199 3.84 11.14 -23.75
N ALA A 200 3.06 12.09 -23.28
CA ALA A 200 2.45 13.10 -24.14
C ALA A 200 3.51 13.98 -24.83
N ILE A 201 4.54 14.42 -24.09
CA ILE A 201 5.65 15.23 -24.65
C ILE A 201 6.39 14.44 -25.74
N LEU A 202 6.73 13.17 -25.49
CA LEU A 202 7.41 12.33 -26.48
C LEU A 202 6.58 12.07 -27.75
N ASN A 203 5.26 12.07 -27.61
CA ASN A 203 4.33 11.90 -28.74
C ASN A 203 3.94 13.22 -29.43
N GLY A 204 4.43 14.39 -28.95
CA GLY A 204 3.99 15.70 -29.43
C GLY A 204 2.54 16.05 -29.09
N GLU A 205 1.98 15.39 -28.06
CA GLU A 205 0.60 15.61 -27.59
C GLU A 205 0.55 16.71 -26.52
N PRO A 206 -0.54 17.49 -26.44
CA PRO A 206 -0.69 18.53 -25.41
C PRO A 206 -0.85 17.90 -24.02
N ILE A 207 -0.23 18.53 -23.02
CA ILE A 207 -0.42 18.17 -21.60
C ILE A 207 -1.48 19.06 -20.94
N ARG A 208 -2.28 18.47 -20.06
CA ARG A 208 -3.25 19.24 -19.25
C ARG A 208 -2.61 19.68 -17.94
N ILE A 209 -2.40 20.97 -17.79
CA ILE A 209 -1.91 21.58 -16.56
C ILE A 209 -3.11 22.01 -15.71
N TYR A 210 -3.12 21.60 -14.45
CA TYR A 210 -4.18 21.94 -13.50
C TYR A 210 -3.69 23.03 -12.55
N ASN A 211 -4.64 23.82 -12.02
CA ASN A 211 -4.36 24.95 -11.11
C ASN A 211 -3.25 25.86 -11.64
N SER A 212 -3.24 26.14 -12.95
CA SER A 212 -2.21 26.95 -13.63
C SER A 212 -0.76 26.56 -13.31
N GLY A 213 -0.52 25.28 -12.99
CA GLY A 213 0.79 24.76 -12.60
C GLY A 213 1.21 25.06 -11.15
N LYS A 214 0.41 25.77 -10.38
CA LYS A 214 0.70 26.12 -8.98
C LYS A 214 0.39 24.92 -8.08
N MET A 215 1.24 23.90 -8.15
CA MET A 215 1.09 22.67 -7.39
C MET A 215 2.46 22.15 -6.94
N TYR A 216 2.63 22.03 -5.64
CA TYR A 216 3.80 21.41 -5.04
C TYR A 216 3.53 19.93 -4.76
N ARG A 217 4.53 19.08 -4.91
CA ARG A 217 4.47 17.65 -4.62
C ARG A 217 5.81 17.21 -4.04
N ASP A 218 5.73 16.45 -2.97
CA ASP A 218 6.86 15.67 -2.48
C ASP A 218 6.98 14.41 -3.34
N PHE A 219 8.11 14.23 -3.99
CA PHE A 219 8.44 13.06 -4.79
C PHE A 219 9.45 12.19 -4.07
N THR A 220 9.06 10.97 -3.74
CA THR A 220 9.90 10.01 -3.02
C THR A 220 10.27 8.84 -3.94
N TYR A 221 11.56 8.53 -4.05
CA TYR A 221 12.01 7.43 -4.90
C TYR A 221 11.57 6.07 -4.33
N VAL A 222 11.24 5.12 -5.22
CA VAL A 222 10.64 3.84 -4.80
C VAL A 222 11.53 3.04 -3.86
N ASP A 223 12.84 3.05 -4.05
CA ASP A 223 13.75 2.30 -3.18
C ASP A 223 13.77 2.85 -1.75
N ASP A 224 13.63 4.17 -1.56
CA ASP A 224 13.52 4.79 -0.24
C ASP A 224 12.22 4.37 0.44
N VAL A 225 11.12 4.36 -0.31
CA VAL A 225 9.82 3.87 0.18
C VAL A 225 9.90 2.39 0.57
N VAL A 226 10.52 1.56 -0.24
CA VAL A 226 10.70 0.12 0.01
C VAL A 226 11.56 -0.11 1.24
N ASN A 227 12.68 0.62 1.36
CA ASN A 227 13.54 0.56 2.54
C ASN A 227 12.79 0.97 3.80
N ALA A 228 11.95 2.00 3.74
CA ALA A 228 11.11 2.43 4.86
C ALA A 228 10.07 1.35 5.25
N ILE A 229 9.39 0.72 4.26
CA ILE A 229 8.42 -0.35 4.52
C ILE A 229 9.10 -1.56 5.17
N VAL A 230 10.23 -1.99 4.64
CA VAL A 230 10.99 -3.14 5.18
C VAL A 230 11.58 -2.82 6.55
N SER A 231 12.03 -1.58 6.77
CA SER A 231 12.48 -1.12 8.09
C SER A 231 11.34 -1.12 9.12
N ALA A 232 10.16 -0.65 8.75
CA ALA A 232 8.96 -0.71 9.59
C ALA A 232 8.58 -2.16 9.93
N PHE A 233 8.62 -3.06 8.95
CA PHE A 233 8.41 -4.49 9.16
C PHE A 233 9.45 -5.09 10.13
N ASN A 234 10.73 -4.84 9.92
CA ASN A 234 11.79 -5.34 10.79
C ASN A 234 11.68 -4.78 12.22
N ALA A 235 11.30 -3.51 12.35
CA ALA A 235 11.09 -2.86 13.63
C ALA A 235 9.87 -3.44 14.36
N SER A 236 8.76 -3.71 13.66
CA SER A 236 7.57 -4.31 14.28
C SER A 236 7.86 -5.67 14.92
N ARG A 237 8.76 -6.46 14.34
CA ARG A 237 9.19 -7.76 14.88
C ARG A 237 10.04 -7.66 16.15
N LYS A 238 10.70 -6.53 16.37
CA LYS A 238 11.53 -6.30 17.57
C LYS A 238 10.71 -5.95 18.82
N GLY A 239 9.39 -5.92 18.70
CA GLY A 239 8.48 -5.75 19.82
C GLY A 239 8.41 -4.32 20.37
N ASP A 240 8.20 -4.18 21.67
CA ASP A 240 7.73 -2.98 22.35
C ASP A 240 8.62 -1.73 22.24
N LYS A 241 9.88 -1.87 21.82
CA LYS A 241 10.82 -0.74 21.77
C LYS A 241 10.36 0.41 20.89
N ILE A 242 9.72 0.12 19.72
CA ILE A 242 9.21 1.16 18.82
C ILE A 242 7.81 1.61 19.20
N PHE A 243 7.01 0.70 19.75
CA PHE A 243 5.61 0.99 20.06
C PHE A 243 5.46 1.84 21.34
N LYS A 244 6.45 1.85 22.26
CA LYS A 244 6.46 2.70 23.48
C LYS A 244 5.09 2.73 24.19
N ASN A 245 4.52 1.56 24.46
CA ASN A 245 3.17 1.37 25.00
C ASN A 245 2.00 1.69 24.03
N LYS A 246 2.26 2.09 22.79
CA LYS A 246 1.22 2.19 21.74
C LYS A 246 1.17 0.87 21.00
N LYS A 247 0.00 0.50 20.48
CA LYS A 247 -0.17 -0.68 19.61
C LYS A 247 -0.32 -0.31 18.13
N SER A 248 -0.64 0.95 17.86
CA SER A 248 -0.78 1.51 16.52
C SER A 248 0.11 2.76 16.36
N ILE A 249 0.90 2.80 15.29
CA ILE A 249 1.82 3.90 14.99
C ILE A 249 1.62 4.33 13.53
N ILE A 250 1.73 5.63 13.27
CA ILE A 250 1.71 6.21 11.92
C ILE A 250 3.06 6.88 11.64
N TYR A 251 3.60 6.68 10.44
CA TYR A 251 4.76 7.40 9.92
C TYR A 251 4.46 8.05 8.58
N ASN A 252 5.05 9.20 8.33
CA ASN A 252 5.17 9.79 7.00
C ASN A 252 6.35 9.16 6.27
N ILE A 253 6.16 8.82 4.99
CA ILE A 253 7.21 8.35 4.10
C ILE A 253 7.26 9.30 2.91
N GLY A 254 8.07 10.31 3.06
CA GLY A 254 8.32 11.40 2.12
C GLY A 254 9.79 11.80 2.10
N ASN A 255 10.12 12.82 1.34
CA ASN A 255 11.48 13.34 1.21
C ASN A 255 11.65 14.63 2.01
#